data_681fd362e0ad3d84ac76b17d51b0b371
#
_entry.id   681fd362e0ad3d84ac76b17d51b0b371
#
_cell.length_a   1.000
_cell.length_b   1.000
_cell.length_c   1.000
_cell.angle_alpha   90.00
_cell.angle_beta   90.00
_cell.angle_gamma   90.00
#
_symmetry.space_group_name_H-M   'P 1'
#
loop_
_entity.id
_entity.type
_entity.pdbx_description
1 polymer ?
#
loop_
_entity_poly.entity_id
_entity_poly.type
_entity_poly.pdbx_seq_one_letter_code
_entity_poly.pdbx_strand_id
1 'polypeptide(L)'
;MSKESKSNGGERLKRKAYEKELRKLQAELCKLQDWVKHKGLRVIVVFEGRDGAGKGGTIRAITERVSPRIFRVVALPAPSDREKTQIYMQRYMQHFPAAGEVVIFDRSWYNRAGVEHVMGFCTKEQHSRFLERCPEVERYMVNSGIILIKYWLEVSDQEQRRRFEARITDPVRQWKLSPMDLPSRTKWFEYSRARDLMLKATDTDWAPWYILRSDDKKRARLNCITHLLTLIPCKKVPREKVKLPERSMKEAYDDQASLRGRTFVGEKN
;
A
#
# COMPACT_ATOMS: atom_id res chain seq x y z
N MET A 1 22.32 19.65 23.90
CA MET A 1 22.22 18.27 24.46
C MET A 1 20.79 17.78 24.25
N SER A 2 20.50 17.11 23.13
CA SER A 2 19.17 16.59 22.81
C SER A 2 19.01 15.20 23.41
N LYS A 3 17.91 15.01 24.15
CA LYS A 3 17.57 13.73 24.78
C LYS A 3 17.29 12.69 23.68
N GLU A 4 18.17 11.70 23.57
CA GLU A 4 17.89 10.47 22.83
C GLU A 4 16.63 9.82 23.39
N SER A 5 15.60 9.73 22.60
CA SER A 5 14.40 8.94 22.93
C SER A 5 14.80 7.47 22.89
N LYS A 6 14.96 6.85 24.04
CA LYS A 6 15.11 5.40 24.21
C LYS A 6 13.98 4.71 23.45
N SER A 7 14.33 3.87 22.48
CA SER A 7 13.38 2.97 21.82
C SER A 7 12.78 2.06 22.89
N ASN A 8 11.51 2.23 23.21
CA ASN A 8 10.75 1.30 24.04
C ASN A 8 10.73 -0.05 23.32
N GLY A 9 11.60 -0.97 23.73
CA GLY A 9 11.58 -2.40 23.39
C GLY A 9 10.37 -3.07 24.03
N GLY A 10 9.15 -2.66 23.63
CA GLY A 10 7.91 -3.25 24.09
C GLY A 10 7.82 -4.72 23.68
N GLU A 11 7.32 -5.55 24.60
CA GLU A 11 7.04 -6.97 24.39
C GLU A 11 6.43 -7.24 22.99
N ARG A 12 6.91 -8.25 22.28
CA ARG A 12 6.39 -8.61 20.94
C ARG A 12 4.90 -8.89 20.98
N LEU A 13 4.13 -8.21 20.17
CA LEU A 13 2.67 -8.37 20.11
C LEU A 13 2.32 -9.82 19.77
N LYS A 14 1.61 -10.51 20.71
CA LYS A 14 1.18 -11.90 20.55
C LYS A 14 0.26 -12.02 19.34
N ARG A 15 0.33 -13.14 18.62
CA ARG A 15 -0.44 -13.35 17.36
C ARG A 15 -1.95 -13.15 17.58
N LYS A 16 -2.54 -13.77 18.59
CA LYS A 16 -3.98 -13.68 18.89
C LYS A 16 -4.43 -12.23 19.18
N ALA A 17 -3.63 -11.46 19.93
CA ALA A 17 -3.91 -10.05 20.20
C ALA A 17 -3.86 -9.20 18.92
N TYR A 18 -2.83 -9.43 18.07
CA TYR A 18 -2.71 -8.76 16.77
C TYR A 18 -3.93 -9.05 15.89
N GLU A 19 -4.30 -10.31 15.72
CA GLU A 19 -5.44 -10.72 14.86
C GLU A 19 -6.76 -10.11 15.33
N LYS A 20 -6.97 -10.05 16.67
CA LYS A 20 -8.15 -9.40 17.26
C LYS A 20 -8.21 -7.90 16.93
N GLU A 21 -7.11 -7.17 17.11
CA GLU A 21 -7.07 -5.74 16.82
C GLU A 21 -7.14 -5.47 15.31
N LEU A 22 -6.45 -6.26 14.49
CA LEU A 22 -6.52 -6.14 13.03
C LEU A 22 -7.97 -6.32 12.54
N ARG A 23 -8.70 -7.31 13.04
CA ARG A 23 -10.10 -7.53 12.67
C ARG A 23 -11.01 -6.34 12.99
N LYS A 24 -10.80 -5.67 14.14
CA LYS A 24 -11.53 -4.44 14.48
C LYS A 24 -11.24 -3.32 13.47
N LEU A 25 -9.97 -3.09 13.17
CA LEU A 25 -9.56 -2.06 12.22
C LEU A 25 -10.04 -2.37 10.79
N GLN A 26 -10.06 -3.63 10.39
CA GLN A 26 -10.62 -4.05 9.10
C GLN A 26 -12.13 -3.80 9.01
N ALA A 27 -12.86 -3.94 10.13
CA ALA A 27 -14.28 -3.56 10.17
C ALA A 27 -14.47 -2.04 9.98
N GLU A 28 -13.58 -1.22 10.54
CA GLU A 28 -13.60 0.24 10.29
C GLU A 28 -13.23 0.58 8.84
N LEU A 29 -12.29 -0.14 8.23
CA LEU A 29 -11.99 0.01 6.78
C LEU A 29 -13.21 -0.34 5.90
N CYS A 30 -14.01 -1.33 6.26
CA CYS A 30 -15.27 -1.62 5.55
C CYS A 30 -16.29 -0.46 5.68
N LYS A 31 -16.36 0.21 6.83
CA LYS A 31 -17.19 1.41 7.00
C LYS A 31 -16.66 2.58 6.17
N LEU A 32 -15.33 2.76 6.16
CA LEU A 32 -14.68 3.75 5.31
C LEU A 32 -14.97 3.50 3.83
N GLN A 33 -14.92 2.26 3.39
CA GLN A 33 -15.28 1.86 2.02
C GLN A 33 -16.69 2.33 1.65
N ASP A 34 -17.68 2.04 2.52
CA ASP A 34 -19.07 2.45 2.29
C ASP A 34 -19.17 3.99 2.19
N TRP A 35 -18.43 4.70 3.05
CA TRP A 35 -18.38 6.15 3.05
C TRP A 35 -17.74 6.73 1.80
N VAL A 36 -16.58 6.21 1.38
CA VAL A 36 -15.88 6.62 0.15
C VAL A 36 -16.80 6.49 -1.05
N LYS A 37 -17.48 5.34 -1.17
CA LYS A 37 -18.46 5.11 -2.24
C LYS A 37 -19.64 6.08 -2.15
N HIS A 38 -20.22 6.24 -0.96
CA HIS A 38 -21.39 7.10 -0.74
C HIS A 38 -21.12 8.59 -1.06
N LYS A 39 -19.92 9.06 -0.73
CA LYS A 39 -19.51 10.46 -0.96
C LYS A 39 -18.81 10.70 -2.29
N GLY A 40 -18.54 9.66 -3.05
CA GLY A 40 -17.77 9.79 -4.28
C GLY A 40 -16.35 10.30 -4.05
N LEU A 41 -15.74 9.98 -2.88
CA LEU A 41 -14.39 10.45 -2.59
C LEU A 41 -13.39 9.80 -3.55
N ARG A 42 -12.34 10.53 -3.88
CA ARG A 42 -11.20 10.07 -4.67
C ARG A 42 -9.97 10.08 -3.79
N VAL A 43 -9.43 8.90 -3.48
CA VAL A 43 -8.32 8.76 -2.55
C VAL A 43 -7.14 8.09 -3.23
N ILE A 44 -5.95 8.66 -3.08
CA ILE A 44 -4.67 8.03 -3.46
C ILE A 44 -3.85 7.81 -2.18
N VAL A 45 -3.39 6.58 -1.98
CA VAL A 45 -2.45 6.24 -0.91
C VAL A 45 -1.16 5.73 -1.54
N VAL A 46 -0.08 6.43 -1.30
CA VAL A 46 1.26 6.06 -1.78
C VAL A 46 2.02 5.34 -0.69
N PHE A 47 2.55 4.17 -1.00
CA PHE A 47 3.44 3.40 -0.14
C PHE A 47 4.85 3.36 -0.72
N GLU A 48 5.75 4.08 -0.08
CA GLU A 48 7.17 4.09 -0.39
C GLU A 48 8.01 3.57 0.78
N GLY A 49 9.29 3.40 0.57
CA GLY A 49 10.20 2.90 1.59
C GLY A 49 11.19 1.88 1.05
N ARG A 50 12.17 1.53 1.89
CA ARG A 50 13.25 0.61 1.53
C ARG A 50 12.74 -0.77 1.13
N ASP A 51 13.55 -1.50 0.38
CA ASP A 51 13.30 -2.90 0.13
C ASP A 51 13.33 -3.68 1.45
N GLY A 52 12.44 -4.64 1.59
CA GLY A 52 12.27 -5.32 2.86
C GLY A 52 11.46 -4.57 3.93
N ALA A 53 11.10 -3.29 3.75
CA ALA A 53 10.35 -2.51 4.75
C ALA A 53 8.95 -3.04 5.07
N GLY A 54 8.33 -3.83 4.17
CA GLY A 54 7.06 -4.49 4.47
C GLY A 54 5.83 -3.83 3.84
N LYS A 55 6.02 -3.01 2.79
CA LYS A 55 4.96 -2.33 2.02
C LYS A 55 3.81 -3.27 1.65
N GLY A 56 4.06 -4.29 0.84
CA GLY A 56 3.01 -5.22 0.38
C GLY A 56 2.26 -5.93 1.49
N GLY A 57 2.93 -6.20 2.65
CA GLY A 57 2.26 -6.79 3.81
C GLY A 57 1.34 -5.81 4.54
N THR A 58 1.64 -4.52 4.52
CA THR A 58 0.79 -3.45 5.06
C THR A 58 -0.39 -3.19 4.14
N ILE A 59 -0.15 -3.09 2.84
CA ILE A 59 -1.18 -2.96 1.81
C ILE A 59 -2.17 -4.14 1.90
N ARG A 60 -1.66 -5.37 1.99
CA ARG A 60 -2.53 -6.55 2.15
C ARG A 60 -3.40 -6.46 3.41
N ALA A 61 -2.85 -6.02 4.55
CA ALA A 61 -3.63 -5.89 5.78
C ALA A 61 -4.77 -4.87 5.65
N ILE A 62 -4.58 -3.81 4.84
CA ILE A 62 -5.61 -2.82 4.51
C ILE A 62 -6.66 -3.43 3.57
N THR A 63 -6.24 -4.17 2.53
CA THR A 63 -7.12 -4.58 1.43
C THR A 63 -7.80 -5.93 1.62
N GLU A 64 -7.40 -6.71 2.62
CA GLU A 64 -7.86 -8.10 2.80
C GLU A 64 -9.37 -8.27 2.96
N ARG A 65 -10.06 -7.28 3.52
CA ARG A 65 -11.50 -7.36 3.85
C ARG A 65 -12.37 -6.34 3.13
N VAL A 66 -11.78 -5.49 2.30
CA VAL A 66 -12.51 -4.49 1.50
C VAL A 66 -12.67 -4.96 0.07
N SER A 67 -13.61 -4.35 -0.65
CA SER A 67 -13.87 -4.69 -2.04
C SER A 67 -12.72 -4.22 -2.96
N PRO A 68 -12.17 -5.10 -3.80
CA PRO A 68 -11.14 -4.73 -4.78
C PRO A 68 -11.66 -3.80 -5.88
N ARG A 69 -12.99 -3.65 -6.00
CA ARG A 69 -13.61 -2.67 -6.91
C ARG A 69 -13.54 -1.23 -6.39
N ILE A 70 -13.35 -1.07 -5.07
CA ILE A 70 -13.26 0.23 -4.40
C ILE A 70 -11.82 0.50 -3.97
N PHE A 71 -11.16 -0.49 -3.35
CA PHE A 71 -9.74 -0.42 -2.98
C PHE A 71 -8.91 -1.15 -4.01
N ARG A 72 -8.33 -0.41 -4.95
CA ARG A 72 -7.48 -0.95 -6.01
C ARG A 72 -6.01 -0.80 -5.65
N VAL A 73 -5.24 -1.86 -5.82
CA VAL A 73 -3.78 -1.82 -5.65
C VAL A 73 -3.12 -1.73 -7.02
N VAL A 74 -2.22 -0.77 -7.15
CA VAL A 74 -1.43 -0.54 -8.37
C VAL A 74 0.04 -0.77 -8.03
N ALA A 75 0.64 -1.76 -8.68
CA ALA A 75 2.07 -2.07 -8.60
C ALA A 75 2.59 -2.18 -10.04
N LEU A 76 3.18 -1.11 -10.55
CA LEU A 76 3.62 -1.08 -11.94
C LEU A 76 4.96 -1.79 -12.11
N PRO A 77 5.16 -2.55 -13.19
CA PRO A 77 6.44 -3.13 -13.55
C PRO A 77 7.44 -2.05 -13.98
N ALA A 78 8.64 -2.43 -14.38
CA ALA A 78 9.57 -1.53 -15.05
C ALA A 78 8.88 -0.89 -16.28
N PRO A 79 9.16 0.40 -16.59
CA PRO A 79 8.54 1.07 -17.72
C PRO A 79 8.91 0.39 -19.03
N SER A 80 7.92 0.21 -19.91
CA SER A 80 8.12 -0.23 -21.29
C SER A 80 8.90 0.83 -22.09
N ASP A 81 9.44 0.45 -23.27
CA ASP A 81 10.18 1.41 -24.08
C ASP A 81 9.30 2.57 -24.54
N ARG A 82 8.01 2.33 -24.80
CA ARG A 82 7.04 3.39 -25.08
C ARG A 82 6.89 4.34 -23.88
N GLU A 83 6.71 3.82 -22.68
CA GLU A 83 6.54 4.62 -21.45
C GLU A 83 7.78 5.45 -21.10
N LYS A 84 8.98 4.97 -21.45
CA LYS A 84 10.24 5.73 -21.27
C LYS A 84 10.28 7.02 -22.08
N THR A 85 9.55 7.10 -23.19
CA THR A 85 9.47 8.27 -24.08
C THR A 85 8.30 9.20 -23.76
N GLN A 86 7.39 8.79 -22.89
CA GLN A 86 6.23 9.56 -22.46
C GLN A 86 6.56 10.51 -21.31
N ILE A 87 5.64 11.43 -21.00
CA ILE A 87 5.72 12.21 -19.77
C ILE A 87 5.73 11.24 -18.57
N TYR A 88 6.70 11.38 -17.68
CA TYR A 88 6.95 10.43 -16.60
C TYR A 88 5.70 10.09 -15.74
N MET A 89 4.89 11.10 -15.42
CA MET A 89 3.67 10.93 -14.65
C MET A 89 2.56 10.18 -15.39
N GLN A 90 2.59 10.14 -16.72
CA GLN A 90 1.50 9.61 -17.55
C GLN A 90 1.16 8.15 -17.22
N ARG A 91 2.17 7.32 -16.97
CA ARG A 91 1.97 5.91 -16.61
C ARG A 91 1.28 5.69 -15.26
N TYR A 92 1.31 6.68 -14.36
CA TYR A 92 0.63 6.65 -13.07
C TYR A 92 -0.76 7.26 -13.14
N MET A 93 -0.93 8.35 -13.89
CA MET A 93 -2.18 9.11 -13.99
C MET A 93 -3.34 8.28 -14.52
N GLN A 94 -3.10 7.35 -15.44
CA GLN A 94 -4.13 6.44 -15.95
C GLN A 94 -4.77 5.54 -14.89
N HIS A 95 -4.13 5.40 -13.73
CA HIS A 95 -4.62 4.59 -12.61
C HIS A 95 -5.28 5.42 -11.51
N PHE A 96 -5.37 6.74 -11.66
CA PHE A 96 -5.97 7.60 -10.64
C PHE A 96 -7.43 7.23 -10.37
N PRO A 97 -7.93 7.53 -9.15
CA PRO A 97 -9.26 7.11 -8.73
C PRO A 97 -10.36 7.86 -9.46
N ALA A 98 -11.39 7.14 -9.86
CA ALA A 98 -12.70 7.71 -10.11
C ALA A 98 -13.44 8.01 -8.80
N ALA A 99 -14.60 8.66 -8.88
CA ALA A 99 -15.44 8.92 -7.71
C ALA A 99 -15.84 7.61 -7.00
N GLY A 100 -15.58 7.54 -5.71
CA GLY A 100 -15.86 6.36 -4.88
C GLY A 100 -14.74 5.33 -4.85
N GLU A 101 -13.53 5.67 -5.28
CA GLU A 101 -12.38 4.75 -5.31
C GLU A 101 -11.22 5.19 -4.39
N VAL A 102 -10.53 4.20 -3.85
CA VAL A 102 -9.24 4.31 -3.16
C VAL A 102 -8.20 3.57 -3.99
N VAL A 103 -7.22 4.28 -4.51
CA VAL A 103 -6.10 3.67 -5.23
C VAL A 103 -4.87 3.66 -4.34
N ILE A 104 -4.31 2.47 -4.13
CA ILE A 104 -3.11 2.25 -3.32
C ILE A 104 -1.96 1.91 -4.26
N PHE A 105 -0.95 2.78 -4.29
CA PHE A 105 0.28 2.54 -5.04
C PHE A 105 1.31 1.80 -4.18
N ASP A 106 1.67 0.55 -4.56
CA ASP A 106 2.86 -0.14 -4.03
C ASP A 106 4.06 0.27 -4.89
N ARG A 107 4.79 1.26 -4.46
CA ARG A 107 5.69 2.13 -5.24
C ARG A 107 4.93 3.00 -6.25
N SER A 108 5.42 4.19 -6.47
CA SER A 108 4.72 5.22 -7.23
C SER A 108 5.68 5.99 -8.13
N TRP A 109 5.28 7.18 -8.55
CA TRP A 109 6.16 8.15 -9.23
C TRP A 109 7.42 8.48 -8.43
N TYR A 110 7.42 8.23 -7.14
CA TYR A 110 8.60 8.40 -6.29
C TYR A 110 9.72 7.39 -6.57
N ASN A 111 9.52 6.39 -7.43
CA ASN A 111 10.60 5.59 -7.98
C ASN A 111 11.71 6.46 -8.58
N ARG A 112 11.37 7.61 -9.20
CA ARG A 112 12.32 8.57 -9.76
C ARG A 112 13.21 9.21 -8.69
N ALA A 113 12.66 9.51 -7.52
CA ALA A 113 13.40 10.04 -6.39
C ALA A 113 14.25 8.99 -5.66
N GLY A 114 13.83 7.71 -5.71
CA GLY A 114 14.44 6.60 -5.01
C GLY A 114 15.25 5.69 -5.91
N VAL A 115 14.66 4.55 -6.27
CA VAL A 115 15.36 3.45 -6.96
C VAL A 115 15.96 3.87 -8.31
N GLU A 116 15.26 4.68 -9.10
CA GLU A 116 15.77 5.09 -10.41
C GLU A 116 17.02 5.97 -10.29
N HIS A 117 17.03 6.89 -9.31
CA HIS A 117 18.19 7.73 -9.04
C HIS A 117 19.37 6.92 -8.48
N VAL A 118 19.13 6.11 -7.45
CA VAL A 118 20.20 5.35 -6.77
C VAL A 118 20.82 4.29 -7.68
N MET A 119 20.02 3.67 -8.55
CA MET A 119 20.50 2.64 -9.48
C MET A 119 20.96 3.18 -10.84
N GLY A 120 20.86 4.48 -11.06
CA GLY A 120 21.28 5.10 -12.30
C GLY A 120 20.34 4.84 -13.50
N PHE A 121 19.05 4.58 -13.22
CA PHE A 121 18.02 4.39 -14.26
C PHE A 121 17.45 5.70 -14.79
N CYS A 122 17.80 6.83 -14.18
CA CYS A 122 17.51 8.16 -14.67
C CYS A 122 18.74 9.06 -14.56
N THR A 123 18.80 10.13 -15.39
CA THR A 123 19.87 11.11 -15.31
C THR A 123 19.70 12.02 -14.09
N LYS A 124 20.76 12.74 -13.73
CA LYS A 124 20.72 13.73 -12.63
C LYS A 124 19.71 14.85 -12.94
N GLU A 125 19.63 15.28 -14.17
CA GLU A 125 18.69 16.31 -14.63
C GLU A 125 17.24 15.82 -14.54
N GLN A 126 16.97 14.57 -14.92
CA GLN A 126 15.64 13.96 -14.77
C GLN A 126 15.22 13.86 -13.30
N HIS A 127 16.13 13.47 -12.42
CA HIS A 127 15.91 13.41 -10.99
C HIS A 127 15.63 14.80 -10.39
N SER A 128 16.50 15.79 -10.69
CA SER A 128 16.34 17.16 -10.18
C SER A 128 15.02 17.79 -10.63
N ARG A 129 14.70 17.66 -11.93
CA ARG A 129 13.43 18.14 -12.49
C ARG A 129 12.22 17.47 -11.86
N PHE A 130 12.32 16.17 -11.56
CA PHE A 130 11.25 15.45 -10.86
C PHE A 130 11.02 16.02 -9.47
N LEU A 131 12.07 16.23 -8.67
CA LEU A 131 11.94 16.79 -7.32
C LEU A 131 11.35 18.19 -7.33
N GLU A 132 11.69 19.00 -8.32
CA GLU A 132 11.15 20.36 -8.50
C GLU A 132 9.65 20.33 -8.88
N ARG A 133 9.25 19.45 -9.80
CA ARG A 133 7.89 19.46 -10.38
C ARG A 133 6.89 18.57 -9.66
N CYS A 134 7.34 17.57 -8.91
CA CYS A 134 6.45 16.64 -8.22
C CYS A 134 5.46 17.35 -7.27
N PRO A 135 5.87 18.33 -6.43
CA PRO A 135 4.94 19.05 -5.57
C PRO A 135 3.85 19.82 -6.34
N GLU A 136 4.18 20.37 -7.52
CA GLU A 136 3.21 21.08 -8.36
C GLU A 136 2.12 20.12 -8.89
N VAL A 137 2.53 18.96 -9.35
CA VAL A 137 1.61 17.91 -9.83
C VAL A 137 0.73 17.41 -8.69
N GLU A 138 1.31 17.13 -7.52
CA GLU A 138 0.56 16.70 -6.34
C GLU A 138 -0.43 17.80 -5.87
N ARG A 139 -0.03 19.05 -5.91
CA ARG A 139 -0.91 20.18 -5.60
C ARG A 139 -2.10 20.26 -6.56
N TYR A 140 -1.86 20.02 -7.85
CA TYR A 140 -2.93 19.93 -8.84
C TYR A 140 -3.93 18.81 -8.51
N MET A 141 -3.41 17.62 -8.12
CA MET A 141 -4.26 16.49 -7.70
C MET A 141 -5.13 16.87 -6.50
N VAL A 142 -4.53 17.44 -5.46
CA VAL A 142 -5.23 17.84 -4.23
C VAL A 142 -6.26 18.94 -4.53
N ASN A 143 -5.91 19.95 -5.30
CA ASN A 143 -6.82 21.02 -5.72
C ASN A 143 -7.98 20.49 -6.57
N SER A 144 -7.79 19.40 -7.30
CA SER A 144 -8.87 18.72 -8.03
C SER A 144 -9.79 17.88 -7.13
N GLY A 145 -9.55 17.84 -5.81
CA GLY A 145 -10.35 17.13 -4.82
C GLY A 145 -9.91 15.68 -4.57
N ILE A 146 -8.69 15.30 -4.95
CA ILE A 146 -8.09 14.02 -4.57
C ILE A 146 -7.50 14.15 -3.17
N ILE A 147 -7.83 13.20 -2.28
CA ILE A 147 -7.17 13.04 -0.98
C ILE A 147 -5.89 12.23 -1.24
N LEU A 148 -4.73 12.89 -1.15
CA LEU A 148 -3.42 12.28 -1.36
C LEU A 148 -2.76 12.01 -0.01
N ILE A 149 -2.44 10.74 0.26
CA ILE A 149 -1.80 10.27 1.50
C ILE A 149 -0.50 9.57 1.13
N LYS A 150 0.61 9.98 1.75
CA LYS A 150 1.94 9.44 1.44
C LYS A 150 2.58 8.79 2.66
N TYR A 151 2.87 7.49 2.57
CA TYR A 151 3.57 6.72 3.61
C TYR A 151 4.97 6.33 3.18
N TRP A 152 5.95 6.66 4.01
CA TRP A 152 7.29 6.11 3.93
C TRP A 152 7.48 5.06 5.03
N LEU A 153 7.69 3.79 4.64
CA LEU A 153 8.01 2.71 5.58
C LEU A 153 9.50 2.70 5.86
N GLU A 154 9.86 3.06 7.09
CA GLU A 154 11.24 3.03 7.54
C GLU A 154 11.52 1.70 8.26
N VAL A 155 12.59 1.03 7.86
CA VAL A 155 13.10 -0.20 8.45
C VAL A 155 14.57 0.02 8.85
N SER A 156 14.98 -0.51 9.98
CA SER A 156 16.38 -0.46 10.41
C SER A 156 17.26 -1.36 9.52
N ASP A 157 18.54 -1.05 9.43
CA ASP A 157 19.52 -1.86 8.69
C ASP A 157 19.53 -3.31 9.16
N GLN A 158 19.54 -3.50 10.48
CA GLN A 158 19.56 -4.82 11.11
C GLN A 158 18.31 -5.64 10.76
N GLU A 159 17.12 -5.04 10.81
CA GLU A 159 15.88 -5.72 10.48
C GLU A 159 15.76 -6.00 8.98
N GLN A 160 16.24 -5.09 8.12
CA GLN A 160 16.29 -5.33 6.67
C GLN A 160 17.17 -6.54 6.36
N ARG A 161 18.37 -6.60 6.96
CA ARG A 161 19.28 -7.74 6.82
C ARG A 161 18.59 -9.04 7.21
N ARG A 162 18.01 -9.10 8.39
CA ARG A 162 17.27 -10.28 8.88
C ARG A 162 16.14 -10.71 7.92
N ARG A 163 15.46 -9.74 7.30
CA ARG A 163 14.39 -10.02 6.34
C ARG A 163 14.92 -10.58 5.03
N PHE A 164 16.06 -10.11 4.55
CA PHE A 164 16.68 -10.64 3.33
C PHE A 164 17.25 -12.04 3.56
N GLU A 165 17.91 -12.30 4.67
CA GLU A 165 18.36 -13.64 5.06
C GLU A 165 17.18 -14.63 5.09
N ALA A 166 16.04 -14.22 5.67
CA ALA A 166 14.83 -15.03 5.67
C ALA A 166 14.19 -15.22 4.27
N ARG A 167 14.45 -14.34 3.29
CA ARG A 167 14.02 -14.54 1.90
C ARG A 167 14.92 -15.55 1.17
N ILE A 168 16.19 -15.61 1.51
CA ILE A 168 17.14 -16.55 0.92
C ILE A 168 16.84 -18.00 1.36
N THR A 169 16.48 -18.18 2.62
CA THR A 169 16.38 -19.52 3.24
C THR A 169 14.97 -20.09 3.27
N ASP A 170 13.93 -19.28 3.26
CA ASP A 170 12.52 -19.72 3.40
C ASP A 170 11.86 -19.88 2.02
N PRO A 171 11.52 -21.11 1.57
CA PRO A 171 10.92 -21.37 0.26
C PRO A 171 9.63 -20.55 0.00
N VAL A 172 8.86 -20.26 1.06
CA VAL A 172 7.62 -19.46 0.95
C VAL A 172 7.91 -17.96 0.76
N ARG A 173 9.18 -17.54 0.91
CA ARG A 173 9.61 -16.14 0.80
C ARG A 173 10.61 -15.88 -0.31
N GLN A 174 11.23 -16.90 -0.88
CA GLN A 174 12.24 -16.78 -1.94
C GLN A 174 11.74 -15.97 -3.13
N TRP A 175 10.49 -16.14 -3.53
CA TRP A 175 9.87 -15.37 -4.62
C TRP A 175 9.84 -13.85 -4.40
N LYS A 176 10.05 -13.38 -3.16
CA LYS A 176 10.15 -11.95 -2.81
C LYS A 176 11.55 -11.40 -2.99
N LEU A 177 12.53 -12.24 -3.20
CA LEU A 177 13.90 -11.82 -3.44
C LEU A 177 14.01 -11.39 -4.91
N SER A 178 14.11 -10.10 -5.14
CA SER A 178 14.29 -9.55 -6.47
C SER A 178 15.78 -9.34 -6.78
N PRO A 179 16.17 -9.29 -8.06
CA PRO A 179 17.53 -8.91 -8.47
C PRO A 179 17.98 -7.56 -7.93
N MET A 180 17.02 -6.69 -7.54
CA MET A 180 17.32 -5.37 -6.99
C MET A 180 17.57 -5.36 -5.48
N ASP A 181 17.16 -6.40 -4.74
CA ASP A 181 17.29 -6.44 -3.28
C ASP A 181 18.76 -6.44 -2.82
N LEU A 182 19.63 -7.20 -3.49
CA LEU A 182 21.05 -7.27 -3.12
C LEU A 182 21.78 -5.95 -3.43
N PRO A 183 21.68 -5.37 -4.64
CA PRO A 183 22.22 -4.04 -4.92
C PRO A 183 21.65 -2.95 -4.00
N SER A 184 20.37 -2.99 -3.65
CA SER A 184 19.78 -2.00 -2.73
C SER A 184 20.39 -2.07 -1.33
N ARG A 185 20.79 -3.25 -0.88
CA ARG A 185 21.47 -3.43 0.40
C ARG A 185 22.84 -2.76 0.43
N THR A 186 23.64 -2.93 -0.62
CA THR A 186 24.99 -2.34 -0.67
C THR A 186 24.95 -0.81 -0.76
N LYS A 187 23.86 -0.25 -1.30
CA LYS A 187 23.65 1.19 -1.49
C LYS A 187 22.80 1.83 -0.35
N TRP A 188 22.92 1.31 0.86
CA TRP A 188 22.13 1.79 2.02
C TRP A 188 22.17 3.31 2.22
N PHE A 189 23.37 3.90 2.18
CA PHE A 189 23.55 5.33 2.43
C PHE A 189 23.11 6.20 1.24
N GLU A 190 23.24 5.70 0.01
CA GLU A 190 22.70 6.36 -1.18
C GLU A 190 21.17 6.43 -1.11
N TYR A 191 20.52 5.36 -0.71
CA TYR A 191 19.07 5.36 -0.45
C TYR A 191 18.68 6.31 0.69
N SER A 192 19.52 6.44 1.74
CA SER A 192 19.26 7.40 2.82
C SER A 192 19.30 8.83 2.28
N ARG A 193 20.33 9.18 1.52
CA ARG A 193 20.45 10.51 0.89
C ARG A 193 19.32 10.80 -0.09
N ALA A 194 18.96 9.82 -0.90
CA ALA A 194 17.84 9.96 -1.84
C ALA A 194 16.50 10.19 -1.13
N ARG A 195 16.23 9.45 -0.04
CA ARG A 195 15.06 9.68 0.83
C ARG A 195 15.05 11.10 1.38
N ASP A 196 16.17 11.56 1.94
CA ASP A 196 16.24 12.86 2.60
C ASP A 196 16.04 14.01 1.59
N LEU A 197 16.58 13.88 0.38
CA LEU A 197 16.33 14.82 -0.73
C LEU A 197 14.86 14.80 -1.14
N MET A 198 14.27 13.62 -1.28
CA MET A 198 12.86 13.44 -1.59
C MET A 198 11.96 14.12 -0.55
N LEU A 199 12.17 13.80 0.74
CA LEU A 199 11.39 14.39 1.82
C LEU A 199 11.55 15.92 1.84
N LYS A 200 12.78 16.43 1.74
CA LYS A 200 13.03 17.87 1.69
C LYS A 200 12.27 18.58 0.56
N ALA A 201 12.16 17.95 -0.58
CA ALA A 201 11.53 18.57 -1.75
C ALA A 201 10.02 18.39 -1.79
N THR A 202 9.48 17.33 -1.19
CA THR A 202 8.08 16.92 -1.43
C THR A 202 7.25 16.73 -0.17
N ASP A 203 7.80 17.04 1.03
CA ASP A 203 7.02 17.08 2.27
C ASP A 203 6.33 18.45 2.34
N THR A 204 5.06 18.49 2.04
CA THR A 204 4.29 19.72 1.92
C THR A 204 3.06 19.72 2.83
N ASP A 205 2.59 20.90 3.24
CA ASP A 205 1.44 21.02 4.15
C ASP A 205 0.15 20.42 3.59
N TRP A 206 -0.01 20.42 2.26
CA TRP A 206 -1.21 19.89 1.60
C TRP A 206 -1.13 18.39 1.27
N ALA A 207 0.07 17.80 1.29
CA ALA A 207 0.32 16.37 1.11
C ALA A 207 1.59 15.96 1.87
N PRO A 208 1.54 15.86 3.20
CA PRO A 208 2.71 15.52 4.00
C PRO A 208 3.10 14.04 3.85
N TRP A 209 4.37 13.74 4.14
CA TRP A 209 4.87 12.40 4.30
C TRP A 209 4.67 11.90 5.72
N TYR A 210 4.09 10.72 5.86
CA TYR A 210 3.95 10.02 7.13
C TYR A 210 4.98 8.92 7.24
N ILE A 211 5.92 9.05 8.18
CA ILE A 211 6.98 8.07 8.41
C ILE A 211 6.48 6.95 9.31
N LEU A 212 6.40 5.73 8.77
CA LEU A 212 5.94 4.56 9.49
C LEU A 212 7.11 3.66 9.86
N ARG A 213 7.46 3.57 11.15
CA ARG A 213 8.45 2.61 11.65
C ARG A 213 7.92 1.19 11.44
N SER A 214 8.70 0.34 10.78
CA SER A 214 8.23 -0.95 10.29
C SER A 214 9.03 -2.18 10.77
N ASP A 215 9.92 -2.04 11.74
CA ASP A 215 10.68 -3.17 12.29
C ASP A 215 9.75 -4.22 12.91
N ASP A 216 8.76 -3.81 13.69
CA ASP A 216 7.65 -4.69 14.08
C ASP A 216 6.51 -4.60 13.06
N LYS A 217 6.43 -5.60 12.18
CA LYS A 217 5.41 -5.66 11.12
C LYS A 217 3.97 -5.65 11.64
N LYS A 218 3.71 -6.24 12.81
CA LYS A 218 2.36 -6.30 13.38
C LYS A 218 1.94 -4.91 13.84
N ARG A 219 2.80 -4.24 14.60
CA ARG A 219 2.56 -2.87 15.08
C ARG A 219 2.47 -1.88 13.91
N ALA A 220 3.38 -1.99 12.94
CA ALA A 220 3.35 -1.13 11.76
C ALA A 220 2.01 -1.21 11.01
N ARG A 221 1.47 -2.41 10.79
CA ARG A 221 0.18 -2.60 10.13
C ARG A 221 -0.97 -1.98 10.91
N LEU A 222 -1.04 -2.24 12.22
CA LEU A 222 -2.09 -1.65 13.06
C LEU A 222 -1.99 -0.12 13.07
N ASN A 223 -0.79 0.42 13.30
CA ASN A 223 -0.57 1.86 13.33
C ASN A 223 -0.90 2.53 12.00
N CYS A 224 -0.50 1.91 10.88
CA CYS A 224 -0.81 2.43 9.55
C CYS A 224 -2.32 2.50 9.31
N ILE A 225 -3.06 1.42 9.61
CA ILE A 225 -4.51 1.39 9.42
C ILE A 225 -5.20 2.40 10.34
N THR A 226 -4.81 2.44 11.62
CA THR A 226 -5.35 3.42 12.58
C THR A 226 -5.15 4.84 12.07
N HIS A 227 -3.92 5.16 11.65
CA HIS A 227 -3.61 6.48 11.12
C HIS A 227 -4.38 6.80 9.82
N LEU A 228 -4.45 5.85 8.88
CA LEU A 228 -5.22 6.01 7.64
C LEU A 228 -6.69 6.36 7.92
N LEU A 229 -7.29 5.73 8.90
CA LEU A 229 -8.67 5.98 9.33
C LEU A 229 -8.87 7.37 9.93
N THR A 230 -7.83 8.01 10.46
CA THR A 230 -7.91 9.40 10.96
C THR A 230 -7.82 10.45 9.85
N LEU A 231 -7.16 10.12 8.73
CA LEU A 231 -6.92 11.06 7.63
C LEU A 231 -8.12 11.22 6.69
N ILE A 232 -9.01 10.24 6.64
CA ILE A 232 -10.19 10.28 5.76
C ILE A 232 -11.43 10.41 6.63
N PRO A 233 -12.05 11.60 6.72
CA PRO A 233 -13.25 11.80 7.50
C PRO A 233 -14.33 10.80 7.10
N CYS A 234 -14.78 9.98 8.05
CA CYS A 234 -15.75 8.92 7.82
C CYS A 234 -16.95 9.06 8.75
N LYS A 235 -18.15 8.98 8.18
CA LYS A 235 -19.40 8.89 8.94
C LYS A 235 -20.10 7.58 8.60
N LYS A 236 -20.92 7.11 9.53
CA LYS A 236 -21.73 5.90 9.30
C LYS A 236 -22.72 6.14 8.17
N VAL A 237 -22.65 5.31 7.14
CA VAL A 237 -23.67 5.31 6.08
C VAL A 237 -24.87 4.50 6.59
N PRO A 238 -26.08 5.06 6.52
CA PRO A 238 -27.29 4.29 6.84
C PRO A 238 -27.39 3.05 5.95
N ARG A 239 -27.63 1.91 6.56
CA ARG A 239 -27.90 0.66 5.83
C ARG A 239 -29.36 0.29 6.00
N GLU A 240 -30.04 0.01 4.91
CA GLU A 240 -31.37 -0.58 4.96
C GLU A 240 -31.29 -1.99 5.59
N LYS A 241 -32.31 -2.31 6.39
CA LYS A 241 -32.45 -3.66 6.91
C LYS A 241 -32.88 -4.59 5.77
N VAL A 242 -31.98 -5.42 5.33
CA VAL A 242 -32.25 -6.43 4.31
C VAL A 242 -32.72 -7.71 5.00
N LYS A 243 -33.87 -8.24 4.59
CA LYS A 243 -34.29 -9.61 4.91
C LYS A 243 -33.89 -10.51 3.76
N LEU A 244 -33.33 -11.66 4.07
CA LEU A 244 -33.07 -12.68 3.05
C LEU A 244 -34.41 -13.15 2.50
N PRO A 245 -34.66 -13.01 1.19
CA PRO A 245 -35.91 -13.52 0.61
C PRO A 245 -35.90 -15.06 0.59
N GLU A 246 -37.08 -15.66 0.67
CA GLU A 246 -37.21 -17.09 0.47
C GLU A 246 -36.94 -17.45 -0.99
N ARG A 247 -36.45 -18.67 -1.23
CA ARG A 247 -36.22 -19.18 -2.57
C ARG A 247 -37.57 -19.36 -3.31
N SER A 248 -37.69 -18.84 -4.52
CA SER A 248 -38.84 -19.15 -5.37
C SER A 248 -38.81 -20.63 -5.74
N MET A 249 -39.97 -21.30 -5.56
CA MET A 249 -40.16 -22.69 -5.95
C MET A 249 -40.92 -22.82 -7.29
N LYS A 250 -41.19 -21.71 -7.98
CA LYS A 250 -42.00 -21.73 -9.24
C LYS A 250 -41.37 -22.58 -10.34
N GLU A 251 -40.06 -22.70 -10.38
CA GLU A 251 -39.34 -23.50 -11.35
C GLU A 251 -38.29 -24.35 -10.61
N ALA A 252 -38.79 -25.14 -9.65
CA ALA A 252 -37.93 -26.00 -8.86
C ALA A 252 -37.17 -26.98 -9.77
N TYR A 253 -35.85 -27.02 -9.54
CA TYR A 253 -34.92 -27.84 -10.32
C TYR A 253 -34.05 -28.67 -9.37
N ASP A 254 -33.78 -29.92 -9.74
CA ASP A 254 -32.91 -30.79 -8.95
C ASP A 254 -31.45 -30.50 -9.24
N ASP A 255 -30.91 -29.53 -8.51
CA ASP A 255 -29.49 -29.10 -8.62
C ASP A 255 -28.51 -30.25 -8.35
N GLN A 256 -28.89 -31.16 -7.45
CA GLN A 256 -27.99 -32.26 -7.07
C GLN A 256 -27.97 -33.33 -8.14
N ALA A 257 -29.12 -33.62 -8.75
CA ALA A 257 -29.21 -34.58 -9.86
C ALA A 257 -28.39 -34.09 -11.06
N SER A 258 -28.37 -32.78 -11.33
CA SER A 258 -27.64 -32.20 -12.46
C SER A 258 -26.11 -32.34 -12.32
N LEU A 259 -25.62 -32.54 -11.11
CA LEU A 259 -24.20 -32.72 -10.81
C LEU A 259 -23.76 -34.21 -10.76
N ARG A 260 -24.70 -35.15 -10.88
CA ARG A 260 -24.38 -36.59 -10.93
C ARG A 260 -23.47 -36.88 -12.12
N GLY A 261 -22.42 -37.66 -11.88
CA GLY A 261 -21.44 -38.01 -12.91
C GLY A 261 -20.45 -36.91 -13.28
N ARG A 262 -20.47 -35.75 -12.60
CA ARG A 262 -19.44 -34.72 -12.76
C ARG A 262 -18.22 -35.02 -11.89
N THR A 263 -17.06 -34.50 -12.29
CA THR A 263 -15.83 -34.66 -11.54
C THR A 263 -15.79 -33.63 -10.43
N PHE A 264 -15.78 -34.10 -9.19
CA PHE A 264 -15.62 -33.26 -8.02
C PHE A 264 -14.14 -33.22 -7.58
N VAL A 265 -13.71 -32.09 -7.02
CA VAL A 265 -12.44 -32.02 -6.33
C VAL A 265 -12.52 -32.89 -5.08
N GLY A 266 -11.60 -33.85 -4.93
CA GLY A 266 -11.58 -34.73 -3.78
C GLY A 266 -11.32 -33.97 -2.46
N GLU A 267 -12.13 -34.24 -1.47
CA GLU A 267 -11.94 -33.72 -0.11
C GLU A 267 -10.79 -34.49 0.56
N LYS A 268 -9.63 -33.83 0.73
CA LYS A 268 -8.44 -34.42 1.35
C LYS A 268 -8.10 -33.86 2.71
N ASN A 269 -8.82 -32.81 3.20
CA ASN A 269 -8.57 -32.10 4.46
C ASN A 269 -9.83 -32.03 5.30
#